data_7ab127ee4bb180f050efdfb7fd27a3e8
#
_entry.id   7ab127ee4bb180f050efdfb7fd27a3e8
#
_cell.length_a   1.000
_cell.length_b   1.000
_cell.length_c   1.000
_cell.angle_alpha   90.00
_cell.angle_beta   90.00
_cell.angle_gamma   90.00
#
_symmetry.space_group_name_H-M   'P 1'
#
loop_
_entity.id
_entity.type
_entity.pdbx_description
1 polymer ?
#
loop_
_entity_poly.entity_id
_entity_poly.type
_entity_poly.pdbx_seq_one_letter_code
_entity_poly.pdbx_strand_id
1 'polypeptide(L)'
;MQRLNRLFKTRNIIVSLIVIALLCYFIFPGLRDALKKKNDYIKNDPSIAVLPFVNLNNDPEQQYFSDGLTEEILNALAQLKGLKVCARTSSFQFTGKNVNIKEVGRKLRVHTVLEGSLQLQGNRIKITVQLINADDGVHFWSEQYDENMDNIFTLQNKISVAVAEKLQINSLESDRQAITKKLAPSTEAYELYLKGRSFWNLRTPPNLKKGIDFFWQAIALNPSYAGAYSGIADCYTALGYGSFMAPK
;
A
#
# COMPACT_ATOMS: atom_id res chain seq x y z
N MET A 1 -58.30 -12.93 -3.60
CA MET A 1 -57.87 -13.89 -2.54
C MET A 1 -56.50 -14.55 -2.80
N GLN A 2 -56.15 -14.97 -4.01
CA GLN A 2 -54.87 -15.69 -4.24
C GLN A 2 -53.60 -14.83 -4.03
N ARG A 3 -53.60 -13.52 -4.25
CA ARG A 3 -52.43 -12.64 -4.01
C ARG A 3 -52.11 -12.46 -2.52
N LEU A 4 -53.14 -12.36 -1.66
CA LEU A 4 -52.94 -12.28 -0.22
C LEU A 4 -52.30 -13.56 0.36
N ASN A 5 -52.71 -14.73 -0.09
CA ASN A 5 -52.16 -16.00 0.35
C ASN A 5 -50.70 -16.19 -0.05
N ARG A 6 -50.24 -15.66 -1.21
CA ARG A 6 -48.81 -15.67 -1.59
C ARG A 6 -47.97 -14.76 -0.70
N LEU A 7 -48.48 -13.56 -0.38
CA LEU A 7 -47.76 -12.62 0.51
C LEU A 7 -47.61 -13.15 1.94
N PHE A 8 -48.64 -13.84 2.45
CA PHE A 8 -48.56 -14.49 3.76
C PHE A 8 -47.59 -15.67 3.78
N LYS A 9 -47.54 -16.44 2.69
CA LYS A 9 -46.64 -17.60 2.57
C LYS A 9 -45.19 -17.16 2.45
N THR A 10 -44.87 -16.11 1.68
CA THR A 10 -43.51 -15.54 1.58
C THR A 10 -43.06 -14.88 2.88
N ARG A 11 -43.95 -14.17 3.58
CA ARG A 11 -43.66 -13.59 4.90
C ARG A 11 -43.29 -14.64 5.93
N ASN A 12 -44.05 -15.74 5.98
CA ASN A 12 -43.80 -16.82 6.92
C ASN A 12 -42.48 -17.57 6.60
N ILE A 13 -42.10 -17.72 5.31
CA ILE A 13 -40.80 -18.29 4.91
C ILE A 13 -39.65 -17.39 5.34
N ILE A 14 -39.79 -16.09 5.14
CA ILE A 14 -38.72 -15.12 5.55
C ILE A 14 -38.57 -15.11 7.09
N VAL A 15 -39.67 -15.10 7.82
CA VAL A 15 -39.63 -15.16 9.30
C VAL A 15 -39.02 -16.48 9.77
N SER A 16 -39.36 -17.62 9.14
CA SER A 16 -38.75 -18.91 9.48
C SER A 16 -37.26 -18.95 9.20
N LEU A 17 -36.82 -18.37 8.09
CA LEU A 17 -35.36 -18.26 7.76
C LEU A 17 -34.60 -17.39 8.77
N ILE A 18 -35.22 -16.27 9.19
CA ILE A 18 -34.61 -15.40 10.22
C ILE A 18 -34.54 -16.14 11.57
N VAL A 19 -35.58 -16.87 11.96
CA VAL A 19 -35.61 -17.66 13.20
C VAL A 19 -34.57 -18.78 13.15
N ILE A 20 -34.45 -19.47 12.02
CA ILE A 20 -33.41 -20.52 11.83
C ILE A 20 -32.01 -19.92 11.92
N ALA A 21 -31.78 -18.75 11.27
CA ALA A 21 -30.49 -18.05 11.34
C ALA A 21 -30.15 -17.62 12.78
N LEU A 22 -31.12 -17.12 13.53
CA LEU A 22 -30.98 -16.77 14.95
C LEU A 22 -30.72 -18.01 15.81
N LEU A 23 -31.44 -19.10 15.58
CA LEU A 23 -31.21 -20.36 16.28
C LEU A 23 -29.82 -20.93 15.98
N CYS A 24 -29.39 -20.93 14.71
CA CYS A 24 -28.04 -21.33 14.36
C CYS A 24 -26.97 -20.44 15.03
N TYR A 25 -27.21 -19.14 15.13
CA TYR A 25 -26.32 -18.20 15.82
C TYR A 25 -26.21 -18.47 17.32
N PHE A 26 -27.29 -18.93 17.97
CA PHE A 26 -27.28 -19.27 19.41
C PHE A 26 -26.85 -20.71 19.70
N ILE A 27 -27.14 -21.67 18.83
CA ILE A 27 -26.85 -23.09 19.06
C ILE A 27 -25.40 -23.44 18.67
N PHE A 28 -24.79 -22.68 17.73
CA PHE A 28 -23.40 -22.89 17.32
C PHE A 28 -22.48 -21.76 17.82
N PRO A 29 -22.14 -21.73 19.13
CA PRO A 29 -21.21 -20.73 19.66
C PRO A 29 -19.87 -20.72 18.94
N GLY A 30 -19.41 -21.87 18.42
CA GLY A 30 -18.20 -21.97 17.64
C GLY A 30 -18.21 -21.17 16.33
N LEU A 31 -19.37 -21.01 15.66
CA LEU A 31 -19.49 -20.16 14.47
C LEU A 31 -19.41 -18.67 14.85
N ARG A 32 -20.02 -18.29 15.95
CA ARG A 32 -19.96 -16.95 16.52
C ARG A 32 -18.53 -16.60 16.96
N ASP A 33 -17.84 -17.53 17.60
CA ASP A 33 -16.46 -17.35 18.06
C ASP A 33 -15.49 -17.33 16.87
N ALA A 34 -15.73 -18.10 15.81
CA ALA A 34 -14.96 -18.06 14.58
C ALA A 34 -15.10 -16.72 13.85
N LEU A 35 -16.34 -16.19 13.75
CA LEU A 35 -16.61 -14.88 13.15
C LEU A 35 -16.01 -13.74 13.98
N LYS A 36 -16.09 -13.83 15.31
CA LYS A 36 -15.51 -12.86 16.24
C LYS A 36 -13.97 -12.93 16.22
N LYS A 37 -13.42 -14.13 16.22
CA LYS A 37 -11.97 -14.37 16.15
C LYS A 37 -11.36 -13.86 14.84
N LYS A 38 -12.08 -13.96 13.73
CA LYS A 38 -11.65 -13.43 12.43
C LYS A 38 -11.55 -11.89 12.44
N ASN A 39 -12.50 -11.20 13.07
CA ASN A 39 -12.48 -9.74 13.21
C ASN A 39 -11.46 -9.26 14.25
N ASP A 40 -11.28 -10.01 15.34
CA ASP A 40 -10.32 -9.69 16.40
C ASP A 40 -8.87 -9.91 15.95
N TYR A 41 -8.62 -10.83 15.01
CA TYR A 41 -7.28 -11.10 14.48
C TYR A 41 -6.70 -9.90 13.73
N ILE A 42 -7.49 -9.26 12.87
CA ILE A 42 -7.09 -8.04 12.15
C ILE A 42 -6.93 -6.87 13.14
N LYS A 43 -7.74 -6.83 14.19
CA LYS A 43 -7.74 -5.77 15.20
C LYS A 43 -6.57 -5.85 16.17
N ASN A 44 -6.11 -7.05 16.50
CA ASN A 44 -5.08 -7.27 17.51
C ASN A 44 -3.65 -7.32 16.94
N ASP A 45 -3.49 -7.52 15.64
CA ASP A 45 -2.18 -7.57 14.98
C ASP A 45 -2.28 -7.11 13.51
N PRO A 46 -2.63 -5.83 13.27
CA PRO A 46 -2.81 -5.32 11.93
C PRO A 46 -1.50 -5.40 11.15
N SER A 47 -1.55 -6.09 10.03
CA SER A 47 -0.39 -6.32 9.17
C SER A 47 -0.76 -6.19 7.70
N ILE A 48 0.14 -5.57 6.93
CA ILE A 48 -0.09 -5.24 5.52
C ILE A 48 1.13 -5.53 4.67
N ALA A 49 0.90 -6.06 3.47
CA ALA A 49 1.86 -6.03 2.38
C ALA A 49 1.36 -5.06 1.30
N VAL A 50 2.23 -4.17 0.86
CA VAL A 50 1.97 -3.25 -0.25
C VAL A 50 2.63 -3.86 -1.49
N LEU A 51 1.81 -4.30 -2.46
CA LEU A 51 2.31 -4.86 -3.70
C LEU A 51 2.69 -3.76 -4.70
N PRO A 52 3.64 -4.01 -5.60
CA PRO A 52 3.97 -3.06 -6.66
C PRO A 52 2.73 -2.67 -7.45
N PHE A 53 2.48 -1.38 -7.59
CA PHE A 53 1.36 -0.88 -8.38
C PHE A 53 1.57 -1.15 -9.86
N VAL A 54 0.52 -1.56 -10.53
CA VAL A 54 0.55 -1.86 -11.96
C VAL A 54 0.58 -0.55 -12.76
N ASN A 55 1.61 -0.36 -13.57
CA ASN A 55 1.65 0.72 -14.55
C ASN A 55 0.74 0.38 -15.74
N LEU A 56 -0.38 1.11 -15.87
CA LEU A 56 -1.36 0.89 -16.94
C LEU A 56 -0.96 1.50 -18.29
N ASN A 57 0.04 2.37 -18.31
CA ASN A 57 0.56 2.95 -19.56
C ASN A 57 1.36 1.91 -20.37
N ASN A 58 1.75 0.79 -19.76
CA ASN A 58 2.64 -0.22 -20.35
C ASN A 58 3.97 0.37 -20.89
N ASP A 59 4.40 1.50 -20.34
CA ASP A 59 5.65 2.16 -20.66
C ASP A 59 6.74 1.75 -19.64
N PRO A 60 7.74 0.97 -20.06
CA PRO A 60 8.81 0.53 -19.15
C PRO A 60 9.61 1.71 -18.57
N GLU A 61 9.68 2.85 -19.31
CA GLU A 61 10.40 4.04 -18.85
C GLU A 61 9.68 4.73 -17.68
N GLN A 62 8.38 4.44 -17.47
CA GLN A 62 7.59 4.96 -16.36
C GLN A 62 7.45 3.97 -15.20
N GLN A 63 8.00 2.75 -15.31
CA GLN A 63 7.90 1.74 -14.25
C GLN A 63 8.55 2.22 -12.93
N TYR A 64 9.66 2.98 -13.03
CA TYR A 64 10.31 3.55 -11.85
C TYR A 64 9.39 4.43 -11.01
N PHE A 65 8.45 5.12 -11.67
CA PHE A 65 7.49 5.98 -10.98
C PHE A 65 6.48 5.17 -10.19
N SER A 66 5.93 4.12 -10.81
CA SER A 66 4.99 3.20 -10.16
C SER A 66 5.62 2.52 -8.94
N ASP A 67 6.81 1.98 -9.12
CA ASP A 67 7.57 1.31 -8.06
C ASP A 67 7.93 2.28 -6.92
N GLY A 68 8.38 3.49 -7.30
CA GLY A 68 8.76 4.51 -6.34
C GLY A 68 7.58 5.03 -5.53
N LEU A 69 6.44 5.31 -6.17
CA LEU A 69 5.23 5.72 -5.46
C LEU A 69 4.75 4.62 -4.48
N THR A 70 4.79 3.35 -4.94
CA THR A 70 4.47 2.21 -4.08
C THR A 70 5.38 2.16 -2.84
N GLU A 71 6.68 2.36 -3.05
CA GLU A 71 7.67 2.38 -1.97
C GLU A 71 7.42 3.52 -0.97
N GLU A 72 7.09 4.72 -1.47
CA GLU A 72 6.79 5.86 -0.60
C GLU A 72 5.52 5.66 0.22
N ILE A 73 4.45 5.05 -0.36
CA ILE A 73 3.25 4.67 0.39
C ILE A 73 3.61 3.62 1.47
N LEU A 74 4.39 2.60 1.11
CA LEU A 74 4.87 1.59 2.06
C LEU A 74 5.64 2.24 3.22
N ASN A 75 6.56 3.15 2.91
CA ASN A 75 7.36 3.86 3.91
C ASN A 75 6.50 4.74 4.82
N ALA A 76 5.48 5.40 4.28
CA ALA A 76 4.53 6.20 5.07
C ALA A 76 3.73 5.30 6.03
N LEU A 77 3.24 4.16 5.56
CA LEU A 77 2.53 3.19 6.39
C LEU A 77 3.41 2.58 7.48
N ALA A 78 4.70 2.34 7.18
CA ALA A 78 5.66 1.79 8.14
C ALA A 78 5.98 2.74 9.31
N GLN A 79 5.66 4.04 9.20
CA GLN A 79 5.78 5.00 10.29
C GLN A 79 4.62 4.94 11.30
N LEU A 80 3.52 4.27 10.95
CA LEU A 80 2.35 4.16 11.81
C LEU A 80 2.60 3.15 12.94
N LYS A 81 2.48 3.61 14.18
CA LYS A 81 2.56 2.73 15.34
C LYS A 81 1.40 1.73 15.34
N GLY A 82 1.71 0.48 15.63
CA GLY A 82 0.71 -0.58 15.68
C GLY A 82 0.36 -1.21 14.32
N LEU A 83 0.98 -0.79 13.21
CA LEU A 83 0.85 -1.45 11.92
C LEU A 83 2.15 -2.18 11.57
N LYS A 84 2.06 -3.48 11.33
CA LYS A 84 3.18 -4.27 10.80
C LYS A 84 3.16 -4.20 9.28
N VAL A 85 4.17 -3.57 8.69
CA VAL A 85 4.30 -3.43 7.23
C VAL A 85 5.36 -4.39 6.72
N CYS A 86 5.00 -5.20 5.73
CA CYS A 86 5.94 -6.12 5.10
C CYS A 86 7.04 -5.34 4.36
N ALA A 87 8.28 -5.84 4.46
CA ALA A 87 9.41 -5.20 3.79
C ALA A 87 9.22 -5.15 2.27
N ARG A 88 9.67 -4.06 1.63
CA ARG A 88 9.62 -3.86 0.18
C ARG A 88 10.19 -5.07 -0.58
N THR A 89 11.38 -5.54 -0.21
CA THR A 89 12.04 -6.66 -0.88
C THR A 89 11.23 -7.94 -0.89
N SER A 90 10.36 -8.14 0.10
CA SER A 90 9.46 -9.30 0.17
C SER A 90 8.18 -9.07 -0.64
N SER A 91 7.58 -7.89 -0.53
CA SER A 91 6.34 -7.55 -1.28
C SER A 91 6.59 -7.48 -2.79
N PHE A 92 7.73 -6.95 -3.21
CA PHE A 92 8.07 -6.76 -4.62
C PHE A 92 8.47 -8.06 -5.35
N GLN A 93 8.52 -9.19 -4.66
CA GLN A 93 8.61 -10.50 -5.31
C GLN A 93 7.28 -10.92 -5.96
N PHE A 94 6.17 -10.29 -5.57
CA PHE A 94 4.84 -10.55 -6.10
C PHE A 94 4.48 -9.47 -7.11
N THR A 95 5.00 -9.62 -8.33
CA THR A 95 4.72 -8.71 -9.44
C THR A 95 3.83 -9.38 -10.47
N GLY A 96 3.02 -8.59 -11.20
CA GLY A 96 2.22 -9.06 -12.33
C GLY A 96 0.71 -9.12 -12.07
N LYS A 97 -0.04 -9.40 -13.15
CA LYS A 97 -1.52 -9.28 -13.16
C LYS A 97 -2.26 -10.47 -12.50
N ASN A 98 -1.59 -11.56 -12.18
CA ASN A 98 -2.23 -12.80 -11.69
C ASN A 98 -1.68 -13.23 -10.32
N VAL A 99 -1.53 -12.29 -9.41
CA VAL A 99 -1.02 -12.59 -8.07
C VAL A 99 -2.14 -13.22 -7.23
N ASN A 100 -1.87 -14.39 -6.65
CA ASN A 100 -2.80 -15.03 -5.72
C ASN A 100 -2.67 -14.40 -4.32
N ILE A 101 -3.63 -13.57 -3.96
CA ILE A 101 -3.61 -12.81 -2.70
C ILE A 101 -3.54 -13.70 -1.45
N LYS A 102 -4.21 -14.85 -1.45
CA LYS A 102 -4.12 -15.81 -0.33
C LYS A 102 -2.72 -16.39 -0.18
N GLU A 103 -2.04 -16.61 -1.30
CA GLU A 103 -0.65 -17.08 -1.28
C GLU A 103 0.29 -15.99 -0.77
N VAL A 104 0.07 -14.72 -1.18
CA VAL A 104 0.80 -13.56 -0.65
C VAL A 104 0.65 -13.47 0.85
N GLY A 105 -0.60 -13.47 1.36
CA GLY A 105 -0.88 -13.41 2.80
C GLY A 105 -0.17 -14.50 3.58
N ARG A 106 -0.22 -15.73 3.09
CA ARG A 106 0.43 -16.87 3.71
C ARG A 106 1.96 -16.76 3.71
N LYS A 107 2.57 -16.39 2.56
CA LYS A 107 4.04 -16.29 2.42
C LYS A 107 4.61 -15.12 3.21
N LEU A 108 3.92 -13.97 3.20
CA LEU A 108 4.36 -12.76 3.88
C LEU A 108 3.85 -12.66 5.33
N ARG A 109 2.95 -13.57 5.74
CA ARG A 109 2.31 -13.60 7.07
C ARG A 109 1.63 -12.27 7.39
N VAL A 110 0.83 -11.78 6.45
CA VAL A 110 0.04 -10.55 6.59
C VAL A 110 -1.44 -10.85 6.44
N HIS A 111 -2.28 -10.07 7.13
CA HIS A 111 -3.74 -10.19 7.06
C HIS A 111 -4.37 -9.33 5.96
N THR A 112 -3.64 -8.33 5.49
CA THR A 112 -4.13 -7.41 4.47
C THR A 112 -3.10 -7.24 3.37
N VAL A 113 -3.58 -7.09 2.15
CA VAL A 113 -2.79 -6.73 0.98
C VAL A 113 -3.35 -5.43 0.41
N LEU A 114 -2.48 -4.45 0.18
CA LEU A 114 -2.75 -3.27 -0.63
C LEU A 114 -2.20 -3.53 -2.02
N GLU A 115 -3.08 -3.51 -3.01
CA GLU A 115 -2.70 -3.48 -4.42
C GLU A 115 -3.25 -2.24 -5.09
N GLY A 116 -2.69 -1.89 -6.22
CA GLY A 116 -3.15 -0.73 -6.97
C GLY A 116 -2.64 -0.71 -8.38
N SER A 117 -3.13 0.26 -9.11
CA SER A 117 -2.67 0.58 -10.46
C SER A 117 -2.60 2.08 -10.63
N LEU A 118 -1.72 2.53 -11.51
CA LEU A 118 -1.63 3.93 -11.87
C LEU A 118 -1.56 4.11 -13.39
N GLN A 119 -2.03 5.26 -13.84
CA GLN A 119 -1.96 5.73 -15.22
C GLN A 119 -1.53 7.20 -15.22
N LEU A 120 -0.51 7.51 -16.01
CA LEU A 120 -0.05 8.87 -16.24
C LEU A 120 -0.56 9.38 -17.59
N GLN A 121 -1.13 10.59 -17.62
CA GLN A 121 -1.61 11.26 -18.84
C GLN A 121 -1.19 12.73 -18.82
N GLY A 122 -0.05 13.04 -19.45
CA GLY A 122 0.55 14.37 -19.34
C GLY A 122 0.82 14.73 -17.88
N ASN A 123 0.26 15.83 -17.39
CA ASN A 123 0.40 16.28 -16.01
C ASN A 123 -0.69 15.71 -15.04
N ARG A 124 -1.41 14.67 -15.46
CA ARG A 124 -2.43 14.01 -14.60
C ARG A 124 -2.02 12.60 -14.25
N ILE A 125 -2.33 12.24 -13.01
CA ILE A 125 -2.15 10.89 -12.48
C ILE A 125 -3.49 10.35 -11.99
N LYS A 126 -3.82 9.16 -12.47
CA LYS A 126 -4.97 8.39 -12.01
C LYS A 126 -4.48 7.16 -11.27
N ILE A 127 -4.89 7.01 -10.01
CA ILE A 127 -4.50 5.88 -9.15
C ILE A 127 -5.75 5.18 -8.66
N THR A 128 -5.78 3.86 -8.76
CA THR A 128 -6.75 3.01 -8.09
C THR A 128 -6.03 2.20 -7.03
N VAL A 129 -6.56 2.17 -5.81
CA VAL A 129 -6.02 1.38 -4.70
C VAL A 129 -7.11 0.50 -4.10
N GLN A 130 -6.73 -0.67 -3.60
CA GLN A 130 -7.66 -1.66 -3.07
C GLN A 130 -7.04 -2.37 -1.87
N LEU A 131 -7.83 -2.52 -0.78
CA LEU A 131 -7.47 -3.34 0.36
C LEU A 131 -8.21 -4.67 0.28
N ILE A 132 -7.45 -5.74 0.38
CA ILE A 132 -7.92 -7.10 0.22
C ILE A 132 -7.59 -7.88 1.49
N ASN A 133 -8.57 -8.61 2.01
CA ASN A 133 -8.33 -9.55 3.08
C ASN A 133 -7.53 -10.75 2.53
N ALA A 134 -6.36 -11.00 3.10
CA ALA A 134 -5.46 -12.03 2.61
C ALA A 134 -5.95 -13.47 2.88
N ASP A 135 -6.85 -13.68 3.84
CA ASP A 135 -7.37 -15.01 4.20
C ASP A 135 -8.39 -15.52 3.17
N ASP A 136 -9.28 -14.63 2.69
CA ASP A 136 -10.36 -15.00 1.78
C ASP A 136 -10.22 -14.40 0.37
N GLY A 137 -9.32 -13.44 0.18
CA GLY A 137 -9.11 -12.75 -1.09
C GLY A 137 -10.23 -11.76 -1.44
N VAL A 138 -11.02 -11.33 -0.44
CA VAL A 138 -12.15 -10.43 -0.66
C VAL A 138 -11.71 -8.98 -0.48
N HIS A 139 -12.05 -8.13 -1.44
CA HIS A 139 -11.88 -6.68 -1.33
C HIS A 139 -12.83 -6.13 -0.28
N PHE A 140 -12.32 -5.36 0.66
CA PHE A 140 -13.17 -4.68 1.65
C PHE A 140 -13.10 -3.15 1.53
N TRP A 141 -12.21 -2.62 0.67
CA TRP A 141 -12.15 -1.22 0.31
C TRP A 141 -11.49 -1.03 -1.05
N SER A 142 -11.99 -0.09 -1.83
CA SER A 142 -11.40 0.38 -3.08
C SER A 142 -11.67 1.86 -3.25
N GLU A 143 -10.67 2.61 -3.71
CA GLU A 143 -10.81 4.04 -4.00
C GLU A 143 -9.98 4.42 -5.22
N GLN A 144 -10.48 5.41 -5.96
CA GLN A 144 -9.83 5.95 -7.15
C GLN A 144 -9.58 7.43 -6.96
N TYR A 145 -8.37 7.83 -7.29
CA TYR A 145 -7.90 9.22 -7.26
C TYR A 145 -7.55 9.66 -8.67
N ASP A 146 -7.87 10.92 -8.99
CA ASP A 146 -7.52 11.56 -10.26
C ASP A 146 -7.05 13.00 -9.94
N GLU A 147 -5.74 13.23 -10.01
CA GLU A 147 -5.10 14.44 -9.50
C GLU A 147 -4.06 14.97 -10.50
N ASN A 148 -3.62 16.20 -10.32
CA ASN A 148 -2.44 16.72 -11.00
C ASN A 148 -1.16 16.18 -10.35
N MET A 149 -0.11 15.98 -11.15
CA MET A 149 1.20 15.55 -10.68
C MET A 149 1.79 16.49 -9.61
N ASP A 150 1.47 17.77 -9.66
CA ASP A 150 1.91 18.77 -8.66
C ASP A 150 1.37 18.44 -7.25
N ASN A 151 0.30 17.66 -7.18
CA ASN A 151 -0.34 17.24 -5.94
C ASN A 151 0.10 15.84 -5.48
N ILE A 152 1.14 15.24 -6.09
CA ILE A 152 1.52 13.83 -5.87
C ILE A 152 1.79 13.52 -4.39
N PHE A 153 2.41 14.43 -3.64
CA PHE A 153 2.64 14.27 -2.20
C PHE A 153 1.35 14.30 -1.39
N THR A 154 0.44 15.22 -1.73
CA THR A 154 -0.88 15.29 -1.09
C THR A 154 -1.66 14.01 -1.37
N LEU A 155 -1.58 13.49 -2.58
CA LEU A 155 -2.23 12.25 -3.00
C LEU A 155 -1.67 11.03 -2.24
N GLN A 156 -0.34 10.93 -2.15
CA GLN A 156 0.35 9.89 -1.40
C GLN A 156 -0.08 9.91 0.09
N ASN A 157 -0.14 11.09 0.70
CA ASN A 157 -0.60 11.25 2.08
C ASN A 157 -2.08 10.85 2.22
N LYS A 158 -2.96 11.28 1.30
CA LYS A 158 -4.38 10.91 1.28
C LYS A 158 -4.53 9.37 1.25
N ILE A 159 -3.81 8.69 0.37
CA ILE A 159 -3.84 7.23 0.26
C ILE A 159 -3.40 6.58 1.58
N SER A 160 -2.26 7.02 2.14
CA SER A 160 -1.70 6.44 3.36
C SER A 160 -2.63 6.63 4.57
N VAL A 161 -3.25 7.79 4.70
CA VAL A 161 -4.24 8.09 5.76
C VAL A 161 -5.49 7.25 5.56
N ALA A 162 -6.03 7.15 4.34
CA ALA A 162 -7.21 6.34 4.04
C ALA A 162 -6.98 4.86 4.37
N VAL A 163 -5.82 4.30 4.01
CA VAL A 163 -5.43 2.93 4.36
C VAL A 163 -5.40 2.74 5.88
N ALA A 164 -4.76 3.65 6.63
CA ALA A 164 -4.70 3.59 8.08
C ALA A 164 -6.08 3.61 8.73
N GLU A 165 -6.99 4.45 8.24
CA GLU A 165 -8.38 4.55 8.72
C GLU A 165 -9.16 3.25 8.45
N LYS A 166 -9.03 2.68 7.24
CA LYS A 166 -9.71 1.42 6.89
C LYS A 166 -9.19 0.23 7.68
N LEU A 167 -7.92 0.24 8.04
CA LEU A 167 -7.32 -0.76 8.94
C LEU A 167 -7.61 -0.50 10.42
N GLN A 168 -8.36 0.58 10.75
CA GLN A 168 -8.68 0.99 12.11
C GLN A 168 -7.43 1.15 13.00
N ILE A 169 -6.33 1.63 12.41
CA ILE A 169 -5.11 1.91 13.15
C ILE A 169 -5.36 3.13 14.04
N ASN A 170 -5.28 2.93 15.34
CA ASN A 170 -5.35 4.01 16.33
C ASN A 170 -4.02 4.80 16.29
N SER A 171 -3.80 5.53 15.20
CA SER A 171 -2.65 6.42 15.08
C SER A 171 -2.91 7.68 15.90
N LEU A 172 -1.93 8.08 16.70
CA LEU A 172 -1.93 9.37 17.36
C LEU A 172 -1.92 10.48 16.30
N GLU A 173 -2.49 11.63 16.61
CA GLU A 173 -2.44 12.80 15.71
C GLU A 173 -1.01 13.14 15.29
N SER A 174 -0.03 12.90 16.17
CA SER A 174 1.40 13.04 15.87
C SER A 174 1.88 12.12 14.75
N ASP A 175 1.34 10.90 14.63
CA ASP A 175 1.72 9.94 13.58
C ASP A 175 1.13 10.36 12.23
N ARG A 176 -0.11 10.90 12.22
CA ARG A 176 -0.73 11.50 11.03
C ARG A 176 0.03 12.74 10.57
N GLN A 177 0.46 13.59 11.50
CA GLN A 177 1.28 14.77 11.19
C GLN A 177 2.66 14.40 10.67
N ALA A 178 3.26 13.30 11.10
CA ALA A 178 4.54 12.82 10.59
C ALA A 178 4.44 12.43 9.10
N ILE A 179 3.32 11.84 8.68
CA ILE A 179 3.06 11.50 7.28
C ILE A 179 2.85 12.78 6.44
N THR A 180 2.15 13.80 6.99
CA THR A 180 1.75 15.01 6.26
C THR A 180 2.79 16.13 6.26
N LYS A 181 3.75 16.10 7.17
CA LYS A 181 4.71 17.20 7.42
C LYS A 181 5.89 17.29 6.45
N LYS A 182 6.03 16.37 5.49
CA LYS A 182 7.10 16.45 4.50
C LYS A 182 6.88 17.66 3.59
N LEU A 183 7.83 18.60 3.58
CA LEU A 183 7.88 19.66 2.57
C LEU A 183 7.90 19.01 1.19
N ALA A 184 6.88 19.33 0.37
CA ALA A 184 6.78 18.80 -0.98
C ALA A 184 7.91 19.40 -1.83
N PRO A 185 8.80 18.57 -2.42
CA PRO A 185 9.71 19.05 -3.46
C PRO A 185 8.91 19.40 -4.73
N SER A 186 9.54 20.04 -5.73
CA SER A 186 8.92 20.15 -7.06
C SER A 186 8.70 18.76 -7.66
N THR A 187 7.76 18.67 -8.60
CA THR A 187 7.47 17.39 -9.32
C THR A 187 8.72 16.84 -9.98
N GLU A 188 9.54 17.71 -10.60
CA GLU A 188 10.79 17.30 -11.24
C GLU A 188 11.81 16.76 -10.24
N ALA A 189 11.97 17.43 -9.09
CA ALA A 189 12.87 16.94 -8.05
C ALA A 189 12.42 15.59 -7.50
N TYR A 190 11.10 15.38 -7.40
CA TYR A 190 10.53 14.09 -7.00
C TYR A 190 10.78 12.99 -8.00
N GLU A 191 10.56 13.25 -9.28
CA GLU A 191 10.84 12.28 -10.34
C GLU A 191 12.31 11.86 -10.37
N LEU A 192 13.23 12.82 -10.21
CA LEU A 192 14.66 12.52 -10.10
C LEU A 192 14.98 11.69 -8.88
N TYR A 193 14.35 11.99 -7.74
CA TYR A 193 14.48 11.18 -6.54
C TYR A 193 13.99 9.74 -6.76
N LEU A 194 12.82 9.54 -7.38
CA LEU A 194 12.30 8.20 -7.68
C LEU A 194 13.20 7.43 -8.66
N LYS A 195 13.79 8.10 -9.65
CA LYS A 195 14.83 7.51 -10.53
C LYS A 195 16.04 7.07 -9.70
N GLY A 196 16.52 7.92 -8.81
CA GLY A 196 17.59 7.58 -7.88
C GLY A 196 17.28 6.34 -7.04
N ARG A 197 16.06 6.26 -6.49
CA ARG A 197 15.57 5.09 -5.73
C ARG A 197 15.50 3.83 -6.59
N SER A 198 15.03 3.93 -7.81
CA SER A 198 14.98 2.80 -8.75
C SER A 198 16.38 2.23 -8.99
N PHE A 199 17.37 3.07 -9.26
CA PHE A 199 18.75 2.63 -9.42
C PHE A 199 19.36 2.05 -8.14
N TRP A 200 19.09 2.66 -6.99
CA TRP A 200 19.53 2.11 -5.69
C TRP A 200 18.98 0.71 -5.43
N ASN A 201 17.75 0.42 -5.86
CA ASN A 201 17.11 -0.89 -5.68
C ASN A 201 17.80 -2.00 -6.49
N LEU A 202 18.54 -1.69 -7.57
CA LEU A 202 19.30 -2.66 -8.36
C LEU A 202 20.58 -3.16 -7.67
N ARG A 203 21.05 -2.48 -6.64
CA ARG A 203 22.15 -2.90 -5.74
C ARG A 203 23.47 -3.26 -6.42
N THR A 204 23.73 -2.80 -7.62
CA THR A 204 25.05 -2.97 -8.27
C THR A 204 25.87 -1.69 -8.24
N PRO A 205 27.21 -1.74 -8.16
CA PRO A 205 28.04 -0.55 -8.05
C PRO A 205 27.78 0.50 -9.15
N PRO A 206 27.62 0.13 -10.43
CA PRO A 206 27.30 1.11 -11.48
C PRO A 206 25.92 1.77 -11.26
N ASN A 207 24.93 0.98 -10.82
CA ASN A 207 23.57 1.50 -10.58
C ASN A 207 23.52 2.38 -9.32
N LEU A 208 24.25 2.02 -8.26
CA LEU A 208 24.34 2.86 -7.06
C LEU A 208 24.96 4.23 -7.38
N LYS A 209 25.98 4.29 -8.25
CA LYS A 209 26.57 5.55 -8.71
C LYS A 209 25.56 6.38 -9.51
N LYS A 210 24.80 5.75 -10.45
CA LYS A 210 23.73 6.43 -11.17
C LYS A 210 22.64 6.95 -10.22
N GLY A 211 22.31 6.18 -9.19
CA GLY A 211 21.38 6.62 -8.15
C GLY A 211 21.85 7.89 -7.46
N ILE A 212 23.14 7.96 -7.08
CA ILE A 212 23.76 9.14 -6.48
C ILE A 212 23.64 10.35 -7.44
N ASP A 213 23.90 10.18 -8.72
CA ASP A 213 23.82 11.25 -9.72
C ASP A 213 22.39 11.82 -9.82
N PHE A 214 21.37 10.97 -9.79
CA PHE A 214 19.97 11.41 -9.80
C PHE A 214 19.58 12.12 -8.48
N PHE A 215 20.05 11.65 -7.34
CA PHE A 215 19.81 12.33 -6.07
C PHE A 215 20.46 13.70 -6.02
N TRP A 216 21.68 13.86 -6.56
CA TRP A 216 22.31 15.18 -6.69
C TRP A 216 21.53 16.12 -7.60
N GLN A 217 21.00 15.63 -8.73
CA GLN A 217 20.12 16.43 -9.58
C GLN A 217 18.85 16.86 -8.83
N ALA A 218 18.22 15.97 -8.06
CA ALA A 218 17.07 16.31 -7.23
C ALA A 218 17.40 17.40 -6.20
N ILE A 219 18.58 17.33 -5.55
CA ILE A 219 19.08 18.33 -4.58
C ILE A 219 19.36 19.67 -5.28
N ALA A 220 19.86 19.65 -6.50
CA ALA A 220 20.10 20.88 -7.27
C ALA A 220 18.79 21.65 -7.52
N LEU A 221 17.67 20.95 -7.75
CA LEU A 221 16.35 21.55 -7.91
C LEU A 221 15.70 21.93 -6.56
N ASN A 222 15.96 21.15 -5.52
CA ASN A 222 15.45 21.39 -4.17
C ASN A 222 16.52 21.10 -3.11
N PRO A 223 17.32 22.10 -2.71
CA PRO A 223 18.41 21.92 -1.75
C PRO A 223 17.97 21.44 -0.36
N SER A 224 16.71 21.56 -0.02
CA SER A 224 16.14 21.10 1.26
C SER A 224 15.54 19.68 1.19
N TYR A 225 15.68 18.97 0.07
CA TYR A 225 15.08 17.67 -0.12
C TYR A 225 15.80 16.56 0.68
N ALA A 226 15.42 16.40 1.93
CA ALA A 226 16.02 15.44 2.86
C ALA A 226 16.01 14.00 2.33
N GLY A 227 14.97 13.57 1.58
CA GLY A 227 14.89 12.24 0.99
C GLY A 227 16.03 11.96 0.00
N ALA A 228 16.46 12.95 -0.78
CA ALA A 228 17.56 12.80 -1.72
C ALA A 228 18.91 12.67 -1.00
N TYR A 229 19.14 13.41 0.08
CA TYR A 229 20.33 13.25 0.91
C TYR A 229 20.40 11.87 1.58
N SER A 230 19.25 11.40 2.10
CA SER A 230 19.16 10.04 2.65
C SER A 230 19.44 8.98 1.58
N GLY A 231 18.93 9.17 0.35
CA GLY A 231 19.21 8.29 -0.78
C GLY A 231 20.68 8.19 -1.14
N ILE A 232 21.42 9.31 -1.09
CA ILE A 232 22.88 9.33 -1.28
C ILE A 232 23.58 8.53 -0.16
N ALA A 233 23.19 8.76 1.09
CA ALA A 233 23.75 8.03 2.23
C ALA A 233 23.52 6.51 2.11
N ASP A 234 22.31 6.10 1.69
CA ASP A 234 21.94 4.72 1.43
C ASP A 234 22.84 4.09 0.33
N CYS A 235 23.10 4.84 -0.75
CA CYS A 235 23.97 4.38 -1.83
C CYS A 235 25.43 4.18 -1.35
N TYR A 236 25.97 5.15 -0.62
CA TYR A 236 27.34 5.03 -0.07
C TYR A 236 27.44 3.90 0.96
N THR A 237 26.43 3.72 1.80
CA THR A 237 26.35 2.60 2.75
C THR A 237 26.40 1.26 2.00
N ALA A 238 25.59 1.11 0.93
CA ALA A 238 25.60 -0.11 0.13
C ALA A 238 26.93 -0.35 -0.59
N LEU A 239 27.58 0.69 -1.10
CA LEU A 239 28.90 0.61 -1.72
C LEU A 239 29.99 0.24 -0.71
N GLY A 240 29.96 0.79 0.51
CA GLY A 240 30.92 0.48 1.57
C GLY A 240 30.74 -0.93 2.13
N TYR A 241 29.47 -1.35 2.38
CA TYR A 241 29.18 -2.68 2.90
C TYR A 241 29.56 -3.81 1.93
N GLY A 242 29.41 -3.57 0.63
CA GLY A 242 29.78 -4.53 -0.42
C GLY A 242 31.28 -4.56 -0.73
N SER A 243 32.10 -3.82 0.02
CA SER A 243 33.55 -3.64 -0.28
C SER A 243 33.81 -3.12 -1.71
N PHE A 244 32.82 -2.44 -2.28
CA PHE A 244 32.95 -1.85 -3.63
C PHE A 244 33.67 -0.50 -3.65
N MET A 245 33.96 0.06 -2.48
CA MET A 245 34.78 1.24 -2.29
C MET A 245 35.74 1.00 -1.13
N ALA A 246 37.03 1.35 -1.33
CA ALA A 246 37.96 1.34 -0.22
C ALA A 246 37.58 2.42 0.81
N PRO A 247 37.71 2.16 2.11
CA PRO A 247 37.58 3.21 3.13
C PRO A 247 38.66 4.28 2.86
N LYS A 248 38.22 5.54 2.89
CA LYS A 248 39.14 6.69 2.83
C LYS A 248 39.73 6.96 4.19
#